data_c0a05093c8bb66ca38cda2b5ee15c8c7
#
_entry.id   c0a05093c8bb66ca38cda2b5ee15c8c7
#
_cell.length_a   1.000
_cell.length_b   1.000
_cell.length_c   1.000
_cell.angle_alpha   90.00
_cell.angle_beta   90.00
_cell.angle_gamma   90.00
#
_symmetry.space_group_name_H-M   'P 1'
#
loop_
_entity.id
_entity.type
_entity.pdbx_description
1 polymer ?
#
loop_
_entity_poly.entity_id
_entity_poly.type
_entity_poly.pdbx_seq_one_letter_code
_entity_poly.pdbx_strand_id
1 'polypeptide(L)'
;LLSFKNLEGDDVLGLLATGEYKDKCVIVSGDKDMRTIAGWHCFIIDDSIEYVDANKADYNFCTQVLVGDQADGYKGCAGVGAVKASRVLLDKKNIDDLWEAVVAEFLRNKYVPDDAYHQARLARILRAGEYNFKTNKPKLWNYRYEDFTNTANSRKAS
;
A
#
# COMPACT_ATOMS: atom_id res chain seq x y z
N LEU A 1 -20.93 1.47 16.50
CA LEU A 1 -20.24 2.12 15.38
C LEU A 1 -18.94 2.73 15.87
N LEU A 2 -17.80 2.30 15.33
CA LEU A 2 -16.48 2.89 15.59
C LEU A 2 -16.15 3.85 14.45
N SER A 3 -15.71 5.06 14.79
CA SER A 3 -15.17 6.01 13.84
C SER A 3 -14.00 6.77 14.48
N PHE A 4 -12.99 7.06 13.68
CA PHE A 4 -11.86 7.89 14.10
C PHE A 4 -11.85 9.18 13.27
N LYS A 5 -11.44 10.28 13.89
CA LYS A 5 -11.47 11.59 13.23
C LYS A 5 -10.52 11.59 12.02
N ASN A 6 -11.00 12.13 10.89
CA ASN A 6 -10.26 12.24 9.63
C ASN A 6 -9.80 10.90 9.04
N LEU A 7 -10.51 9.80 9.30
CA LEU A 7 -10.28 8.51 8.68
C LEU A 7 -11.52 8.03 7.95
N GLU A 8 -11.30 7.32 6.86
CA GLU A 8 -12.31 6.55 6.14
C GLU A 8 -12.55 5.19 6.80
N GLY A 9 -13.62 4.50 6.39
CA GLY A 9 -13.98 3.20 6.97
C GLY A 9 -12.88 2.15 6.81
N ASP A 10 -12.22 2.13 5.67
CA ASP A 10 -11.17 1.18 5.35
C ASP A 10 -9.91 1.37 6.20
N ASP A 11 -9.55 2.63 6.49
CA ASP A 11 -8.47 2.96 7.43
C ASP A 11 -8.78 2.44 8.84
N VAL A 12 -10.03 2.62 9.28
CA VAL A 12 -10.46 2.12 10.60
C VAL A 12 -10.36 0.60 10.65
N LEU A 13 -10.84 -0.10 9.60
CA LEU A 13 -10.74 -1.55 9.49
C LEU A 13 -9.27 -2.01 9.47
N GLY A 14 -8.42 -1.37 8.68
CA GLY A 14 -7.00 -1.69 8.59
C GLY A 14 -6.26 -1.50 9.91
N LEU A 15 -6.49 -0.39 10.62
CA LEU A 15 -5.91 -0.13 11.94
C LEU A 15 -6.32 -1.19 12.98
N LEU A 16 -7.59 -1.54 13.01
CA LEU A 16 -8.13 -2.51 13.96
C LEU A 16 -7.66 -3.93 13.65
N ALA A 17 -7.74 -4.35 12.39
CA ALA A 17 -7.38 -5.71 11.98
C ALA A 17 -5.88 -6.00 12.08
N THR A 18 -5.02 -5.00 11.93
CA THR A 18 -3.57 -5.16 12.10
C THR A 18 -3.07 -4.81 13.50
N GLY A 19 -3.94 -4.27 14.36
CA GLY A 19 -3.66 -3.84 15.73
C GLY A 19 -4.37 -4.67 16.77
N GLU A 20 -5.38 -4.07 17.42
CA GLU A 20 -6.08 -4.65 18.58
C GLU A 20 -6.74 -6.00 18.29
N TYR A 21 -7.28 -6.16 17.07
CA TYR A 21 -7.98 -7.38 16.64
C TYR A 21 -7.15 -8.27 15.73
N LYS A 22 -5.83 -8.07 15.66
CA LYS A 22 -4.95 -8.91 14.86
C LYS A 22 -5.17 -10.39 15.17
N ASP A 23 -5.37 -11.18 14.13
CA ASP A 23 -5.64 -12.64 14.21
C ASP A 23 -6.92 -13.03 14.97
N LYS A 24 -7.81 -12.06 15.26
CA LYS A 24 -9.04 -12.27 16.05
C LYS A 24 -10.30 -11.77 15.34
N CYS A 25 -10.17 -11.28 14.12
CA CYS A 25 -11.29 -10.74 13.34
C CYS A 25 -11.27 -11.26 11.92
N VAL A 26 -12.39 -11.10 11.25
CA VAL A 26 -12.55 -11.25 9.80
C VAL A 26 -12.98 -9.89 9.26
N ILE A 27 -12.26 -9.36 8.26
CA ILE A 27 -12.67 -8.16 7.56
C ILE A 27 -13.76 -8.55 6.56
N VAL A 28 -14.95 -7.97 6.69
CA VAL A 28 -16.07 -8.17 5.78
C VAL A 28 -16.20 -6.92 4.91
N SER A 29 -15.91 -7.02 3.63
CA SER A 29 -15.92 -5.88 2.70
C SER A 29 -16.26 -6.29 1.28
N GLY A 30 -16.87 -5.37 0.51
CA GLY A 30 -17.00 -5.47 -0.94
C GLY A 30 -15.79 -4.91 -1.70
N ASP A 31 -14.88 -4.24 -0.97
CA ASP A 31 -13.73 -3.58 -1.57
C ASP A 31 -12.54 -4.54 -1.69
N LYS A 32 -12.08 -4.74 -2.93
CA LYS A 32 -10.90 -5.55 -3.26
C LYS A 32 -9.61 -5.01 -2.63
N ASP A 33 -9.56 -3.69 -2.35
CA ASP A 33 -8.37 -3.00 -1.89
C ASP A 33 -8.05 -3.36 -0.43
N MET A 34 -9.05 -3.86 0.30
CA MET A 34 -8.84 -4.47 1.62
C MET A 34 -7.85 -5.64 1.60
N ARG A 35 -7.58 -6.25 0.43
CA ARG A 35 -6.50 -7.26 0.26
C ARG A 35 -5.08 -6.71 0.49
N THR A 36 -4.93 -5.41 0.69
CA THR A 36 -3.68 -4.80 1.16
C THR A 36 -3.48 -4.90 2.67
N ILE A 37 -4.47 -5.41 3.39
CA ILE A 37 -4.43 -5.64 4.85
C ILE A 37 -4.29 -7.14 5.10
N ALA A 38 -3.32 -7.53 5.92
CA ALA A 38 -3.13 -8.92 6.33
C ALA A 38 -4.24 -9.38 7.30
N GLY A 39 -4.72 -10.62 7.14
CA GLY A 39 -5.73 -11.21 7.98
C GLY A 39 -6.77 -12.02 7.20
N TRP A 40 -7.83 -12.42 7.89
CA TRP A 40 -8.99 -13.08 7.28
C TRP A 40 -9.94 -12.08 6.64
N HIS A 41 -10.36 -12.37 5.42
CA HIS A 41 -11.32 -11.57 4.65
C HIS A 41 -12.53 -12.41 4.23
N CYS A 42 -13.70 -11.78 4.27
CA CYS A 42 -14.92 -12.28 3.65
C CYS A 42 -15.40 -11.23 2.65
N PHE A 43 -15.37 -11.56 1.36
CA PHE A 43 -15.80 -10.67 0.30
C PHE A 43 -17.28 -10.86 0.00
N ILE A 44 -18.10 -9.85 0.29
CA ILE A 44 -19.56 -9.90 0.17
C ILE A 44 -20.08 -9.99 -1.27
N ILE A 45 -19.23 -9.79 -2.28
CA ILE A 45 -19.62 -9.85 -3.68
C ILE A 45 -19.77 -11.30 -4.16
N ASP A 46 -18.89 -12.20 -3.66
CA ASP A 46 -18.83 -13.60 -4.10
C ASP A 46 -18.86 -14.60 -2.92
N ASP A 47 -19.13 -14.13 -1.70
CA ASP A 47 -19.12 -14.89 -0.45
C ASP A 47 -17.80 -15.66 -0.22
N SER A 48 -16.71 -15.24 -0.84
CA SER A 48 -15.43 -15.89 -0.68
C SER A 48 -14.77 -15.53 0.66
N ILE A 49 -14.12 -16.53 1.26
CA ILE A 49 -13.31 -16.34 2.48
C ILE A 49 -11.86 -16.68 2.14
N GLU A 50 -10.96 -15.75 2.39
CA GLU A 50 -9.53 -15.96 2.16
C GLU A 50 -8.69 -15.42 3.32
N TYR A 51 -7.50 -16.00 3.51
CA TYR A 51 -6.47 -15.47 4.40
C TYR A 51 -5.38 -14.79 3.57
N VAL A 52 -5.18 -13.51 3.83
CA VAL A 52 -4.11 -12.72 3.21
C VAL A 52 -2.96 -12.62 4.21
N ASP A 53 -1.84 -13.24 3.92
CA ASP A 53 -0.63 -13.10 4.73
C ASP A 53 0.04 -11.73 4.52
N ALA A 54 1.00 -11.39 5.38
CA ALA A 54 1.66 -10.08 5.35
C ALA A 54 2.39 -9.82 4.02
N ASN A 55 3.07 -10.83 3.47
CA ASN A 55 3.79 -10.68 2.21
C ASN A 55 2.82 -10.48 1.04
N LYS A 56 1.70 -11.18 1.05
CA LYS A 56 0.64 -11.02 0.03
C LYS A 56 -0.02 -9.63 0.13
N ALA A 57 -0.27 -9.16 1.35
CA ALA A 57 -0.79 -7.82 1.58
C ALA A 57 0.17 -6.73 1.05
N ASP A 58 1.47 -6.89 1.29
CA ASP A 58 2.49 -5.97 0.78
C ASP A 58 2.64 -6.05 -0.74
N TYR A 59 2.55 -7.26 -1.31
CA TYR A 59 2.52 -7.46 -2.76
C TYR A 59 1.32 -6.76 -3.40
N ASN A 60 0.13 -6.90 -2.83
CA ASN A 60 -1.08 -6.25 -3.32
C ASN A 60 -0.95 -4.72 -3.23
N PHE A 61 -0.45 -4.19 -2.11
CA PHE A 61 -0.17 -2.76 -1.95
C PHE A 61 0.80 -2.25 -3.02
N CYS A 62 1.95 -2.89 -3.21
CA CYS A 62 2.92 -2.50 -4.23
C CYS A 62 2.35 -2.61 -5.66
N THR A 63 1.47 -3.59 -5.91
CA THR A 63 0.75 -3.71 -7.19
C THR A 63 -0.14 -2.49 -7.43
N GLN A 64 -0.91 -2.06 -6.43
CA GLN A 64 -1.76 -0.87 -6.53
C GLN A 64 -0.93 0.39 -6.77
N VAL A 65 0.19 0.56 -6.07
CA VAL A 65 1.10 1.71 -6.29
C VAL A 65 1.60 1.76 -7.73
N LEU A 66 1.90 0.62 -8.34
CA LEU A 66 2.35 0.55 -9.73
C LEU A 66 1.21 0.78 -10.74
N VAL A 67 0.07 0.16 -10.52
CA VAL A 67 -1.06 0.17 -11.47
C VAL A 67 -1.87 1.45 -11.34
N GLY A 68 -2.03 1.99 -10.13
CA GLY A 68 -2.93 3.08 -9.82
C GLY A 68 -4.39 2.63 -9.74
N ASP A 69 -5.24 3.52 -9.26
CA ASP A 69 -6.69 3.41 -9.33
C ASP A 69 -7.31 4.75 -9.73
N GLN A 70 -7.96 4.79 -10.90
CA GLN A 70 -8.57 6.02 -11.41
C GLN A 70 -9.82 6.41 -10.64
N ALA A 71 -10.55 5.43 -10.06
CA ALA A 71 -11.71 5.71 -9.24
C ALA A 71 -11.31 6.44 -7.96
N ASP A 72 -10.19 6.06 -7.37
CA ASP A 72 -9.62 6.68 -6.17
C ASP A 72 -8.69 7.87 -6.48
N GLY A 73 -8.56 8.22 -7.75
CA GLY A 73 -7.88 9.43 -8.20
C GLY A 73 -6.36 9.39 -8.24
N TYR A 74 -5.72 8.22 -8.21
CA TYR A 74 -4.27 8.08 -8.37
C TYR A 74 -3.89 7.23 -9.58
N LYS A 75 -2.84 7.65 -10.29
CA LYS A 75 -2.53 7.16 -11.65
C LYS A 75 -1.56 5.99 -11.70
N GLY A 76 -0.87 5.69 -10.60
CA GLY A 76 0.21 4.73 -10.59
C GLY A 76 1.42 5.17 -11.44
N CYS A 77 2.19 4.20 -11.89
CA CYS A 77 3.32 4.40 -12.79
C CYS A 77 2.86 4.31 -14.26
N ALA A 78 3.08 5.35 -15.06
CA ALA A 78 2.60 5.39 -16.44
C ALA A 78 3.08 4.17 -17.25
N GLY A 79 2.17 3.57 -18.01
CA GLY A 79 2.45 2.38 -18.82
C GLY A 79 2.66 1.09 -18.04
N VAL A 80 2.28 1.06 -16.74
CA VAL A 80 2.33 -0.14 -15.90
C VAL A 80 0.91 -0.56 -15.55
N GLY A 81 0.38 -1.52 -16.30
CA GLY A 81 -0.86 -2.23 -15.95
C GLY A 81 -0.56 -3.49 -15.15
N ALA A 82 -1.63 -4.24 -14.77
CA ALA A 82 -1.54 -5.42 -13.92
C ALA A 82 -0.52 -6.48 -14.38
N VAL A 83 -0.46 -6.76 -15.68
CA VAL A 83 0.49 -7.74 -16.24
C VAL A 83 1.94 -7.28 -16.09
N LYS A 84 2.21 -5.99 -16.28
CA LYS A 84 3.58 -5.47 -16.10
C LYS A 84 3.94 -5.38 -14.62
N ALA A 85 3.02 -4.95 -13.77
CA ALA A 85 3.22 -4.92 -12.33
C ALA A 85 3.56 -6.32 -11.78
N SER A 86 2.83 -7.37 -12.20
CA SER A 86 3.14 -8.74 -11.77
C SER A 86 4.53 -9.22 -12.18
N ARG A 87 5.03 -8.77 -13.33
CA ARG A 87 6.42 -9.07 -13.78
C ARG A 87 7.47 -8.30 -12.98
N VAL A 88 7.20 -7.04 -12.67
CA VAL A 88 8.09 -6.19 -11.85
C VAL A 88 8.26 -6.76 -10.45
N LEU A 89 7.17 -7.27 -9.88
CA LEU A 89 7.13 -7.80 -8.51
C LEU A 89 7.40 -9.32 -8.44
N LEU A 90 7.68 -9.98 -9.58
CA LEU A 90 7.95 -11.41 -9.63
C LEU A 90 9.15 -11.76 -8.73
N ASP A 91 9.02 -12.86 -7.99
CA ASP A 91 10.03 -13.39 -7.08
C ASP A 91 10.46 -12.48 -5.90
N LYS A 92 9.75 -11.38 -5.69
CA LYS A 92 9.95 -10.53 -4.52
C LYS A 92 9.23 -11.12 -3.31
N LYS A 93 9.97 -11.29 -2.19
CA LYS A 93 9.49 -12.09 -1.04
C LYS A 93 9.17 -11.26 0.21
N ASN A 94 9.57 -10.00 0.23
CA ASN A 94 9.40 -9.11 1.37
C ASN A 94 9.20 -7.67 0.92
N ILE A 95 8.80 -6.82 1.83
CA ILE A 95 8.51 -5.41 1.52
C ILE A 95 9.74 -4.64 1.02
N ASP A 96 10.95 -4.98 1.46
CA ASP A 96 12.18 -4.33 0.99
C ASP A 96 12.37 -4.54 -0.51
N ASP A 97 12.34 -5.80 -0.95
CA ASP A 97 12.50 -6.18 -2.36
C ASP A 97 11.37 -5.63 -3.23
N LEU A 98 10.12 -5.69 -2.72
CA LEU A 98 8.94 -5.17 -3.40
C LEU A 98 9.05 -3.66 -3.60
N TRP A 99 9.37 -2.91 -2.54
CA TRP A 99 9.45 -1.46 -2.60
C TRP A 99 10.61 -0.97 -3.48
N GLU A 100 11.76 -1.62 -3.39
CA GLU A 100 12.89 -1.36 -4.28
C GLU A 100 12.51 -1.54 -5.75
N ALA A 101 11.78 -2.62 -6.08
CA ALA A 101 11.30 -2.86 -7.44
C ALA A 101 10.29 -1.79 -7.90
N VAL A 102 9.40 -1.33 -7.01
CA VAL A 102 8.47 -0.22 -7.29
C VAL A 102 9.23 1.04 -7.64
N VAL A 103 10.13 1.50 -6.76
CA VAL A 103 10.90 2.73 -7.00
C VAL A 103 11.75 2.62 -8.27
N ALA A 104 12.39 1.46 -8.51
CA ALA A 104 13.16 1.22 -9.73
C ALA A 104 12.30 1.31 -10.99
N GLU A 105 11.03 0.86 -10.95
CA GLU A 105 10.13 0.96 -12.10
C GLU A 105 9.69 2.42 -12.36
N PHE A 106 9.42 3.20 -11.31
CA PHE A 106 9.18 4.63 -11.45
C PHE A 106 10.37 5.36 -12.10
N LEU A 107 11.58 5.08 -11.62
CA LEU A 107 12.82 5.65 -12.19
C LEU A 107 13.02 5.28 -13.67
N ARG A 108 12.74 4.02 -14.08
CA ARG A 108 12.79 3.59 -15.49
C ARG A 108 11.82 4.37 -16.38
N ASN A 109 10.67 4.74 -15.83
CA ASN A 109 9.66 5.53 -16.54
C ASN A 109 9.88 7.05 -16.38
N LYS A 110 11.09 7.49 -15.99
CA LYS A 110 11.52 8.89 -15.87
C LYS A 110 10.82 9.69 -14.77
N TYR A 111 10.24 9.03 -13.80
CA TYR A 111 9.75 9.63 -12.56
C TYR A 111 10.91 9.77 -11.55
N VAL A 112 10.66 10.51 -10.49
CA VAL A 112 11.56 10.59 -9.33
C VAL A 112 11.02 9.70 -8.18
N PRO A 113 11.85 9.35 -7.17
CA PRO A 113 11.38 8.54 -6.05
C PRO A 113 10.14 9.12 -5.35
N ASP A 114 10.05 10.44 -5.23
CA ASP A 114 8.90 11.13 -4.62
C ASP A 114 7.57 10.80 -5.28
N ASP A 115 7.56 10.56 -6.60
CA ASP A 115 6.34 10.18 -7.31
C ASP A 115 5.83 8.80 -6.84
N ALA A 116 6.73 7.83 -6.63
CA ALA A 116 6.35 6.54 -6.07
C ALA A 116 5.78 6.67 -4.66
N TYR A 117 6.40 7.50 -3.81
CA TYR A 117 5.91 7.77 -2.46
C TYR A 117 4.56 8.49 -2.47
N HIS A 118 4.36 9.40 -3.41
CA HIS A 118 3.07 10.06 -3.57
C HIS A 118 1.96 9.07 -3.90
N GLN A 119 2.18 8.17 -4.87
CA GLN A 119 1.22 7.12 -5.21
C GLN A 119 0.99 6.15 -4.03
N ALA A 120 2.06 5.78 -3.32
CA ALA A 120 1.96 4.91 -2.16
C ALA A 120 1.11 5.51 -1.03
N ARG A 121 1.23 6.82 -0.78
CA ARG A 121 0.45 7.53 0.23
C ARG A 121 -1.03 7.59 -0.12
N LEU A 122 -1.37 7.64 -1.41
CA LEU A 122 -2.75 7.62 -1.90
C LEU A 122 -3.36 6.22 -1.86
N ALA A 123 -2.57 5.19 -2.16
CA ALA A 123 -3.01 3.80 -2.15
C ALA A 123 -3.04 3.16 -0.74
N ARG A 124 -2.51 3.86 0.29
CA ARG A 124 -2.29 3.26 1.61
C ARG A 124 -3.55 3.23 2.44
N ILE A 125 -4.12 2.06 2.68
CA ILE A 125 -5.01 1.81 3.81
C ILE A 125 -4.15 1.67 5.07
N LEU A 126 -4.47 2.44 6.11
CA LEU A 126 -3.64 2.54 7.32
C LEU A 126 -3.59 1.21 8.09
N ARG A 127 -2.40 0.91 8.61
CA ARG A 127 -2.15 -0.25 9.49
C ARG A 127 -1.80 0.21 10.91
N ALA A 128 -1.78 -0.70 11.86
CA ALA A 128 -1.43 -0.41 13.25
C ALA A 128 -0.15 0.42 13.36
N GLY A 129 -0.21 1.48 14.15
CA GLY A 129 0.89 2.42 14.33
C GLY A 129 0.96 3.54 13.29
N GLU A 130 0.15 3.51 12.22
CA GLU A 130 0.14 4.53 11.16
C GLU A 130 -0.86 5.67 11.40
N TYR A 131 -1.48 5.72 12.57
CA TYR A 131 -2.34 6.82 12.98
C TYR A 131 -1.93 7.35 14.36
N ASN A 132 -1.90 8.67 14.49
CA ASN A 132 -1.62 9.33 15.75
C ASN A 132 -2.93 9.77 16.43
N PHE A 133 -3.38 9.01 17.42
CA PHE A 133 -4.60 9.27 18.17
C PHE A 133 -4.57 10.57 19.00
N LYS A 134 -3.40 11.11 19.32
CA LYS A 134 -3.28 12.38 20.05
C LYS A 134 -3.51 13.59 19.14
N THR A 135 -3.01 13.53 17.92
CA THR A 135 -3.12 14.63 16.94
C THR A 135 -4.26 14.41 15.94
N ASN A 136 -4.90 13.25 15.93
CA ASN A 136 -5.91 12.81 14.97
C ASN A 136 -5.41 12.94 13.50
N LYS A 137 -4.19 12.48 13.25
CA LYS A 137 -3.59 12.54 11.90
C LYS A 137 -2.97 11.21 11.52
N PRO A 138 -3.10 10.80 10.25
CA PRO A 138 -2.34 9.67 9.71
C PRO A 138 -0.85 9.98 9.68
N LYS A 139 -0.02 8.95 9.81
CA LYS A 139 1.40 9.01 9.52
C LYS A 139 1.59 8.64 8.07
N LEU A 140 2.25 9.51 7.31
CA LEU A 140 2.49 9.26 5.90
C LEU A 140 3.44 8.09 5.69
N TRP A 141 3.19 7.32 4.64
CA TRP A 141 4.09 6.28 4.18
C TRP A 141 5.43 6.86 3.77
N ASN A 142 6.50 6.53 4.52
CA ASN A 142 7.86 7.02 4.31
C ASN A 142 8.87 5.87 4.44
N TYR A 143 8.49 4.65 4.07
CA TYR A 143 9.31 3.46 4.19
C TYR A 143 10.62 3.61 3.41
N ARG A 144 11.78 3.63 4.10
CA ARG A 144 13.12 3.82 3.51
C ARG A 144 13.24 5.07 2.62
N TYR A 145 12.48 6.14 2.92
CA TYR A 145 12.43 7.35 2.08
C TYR A 145 13.81 7.97 1.84
N GLU A 146 14.63 8.09 2.87
CA GLU A 146 15.97 8.69 2.78
C GLU A 146 16.93 7.87 1.92
N ASP A 147 16.82 6.53 1.92
CA ASP A 147 17.68 5.65 1.13
C ASP A 147 17.54 5.93 -0.37
N PHE A 148 16.33 6.21 -0.83
CA PHE A 148 16.04 6.40 -2.25
C PHE A 148 16.19 7.86 -2.69
N THR A 149 15.86 8.83 -1.84
CA THR A 149 15.92 10.25 -2.21
C THR A 149 17.34 10.80 -2.16
N ASN A 150 18.16 10.40 -1.18
CA ASN A 150 19.56 10.82 -1.10
C ASN A 150 20.40 10.27 -2.26
N THR A 151 20.14 9.03 -2.69
CA THR A 151 20.83 8.44 -3.85
C THR A 151 20.48 9.14 -5.15
N ALA A 152 19.26 9.65 -5.31
CA ALA A 152 18.84 10.40 -6.49
C ALA A 152 19.50 11.78 -6.59
N ASN A 153 19.72 12.43 -5.45
CA ASN A 153 20.38 13.74 -5.38
C ASN A 153 21.89 13.66 -5.67
N SER A 154 22.57 12.61 -5.25
CA SER A 154 23.99 12.39 -5.54
C SER A 154 24.26 12.14 -7.03
N ARG A 155 23.32 11.56 -7.78
CA ARG A 155 23.41 11.34 -9.24
C ARG A 155 23.14 12.58 -10.08
N LYS A 156 22.49 13.62 -9.52
CA LYS A 156 22.26 14.91 -10.20
C LYS A 156 23.42 15.88 -10.04
N ALA A 157 24.32 15.62 -9.06
CA ALA A 157 25.47 16.47 -8.75
C ALA A 157 26.78 16.02 -9.42
N SER A 158 26.75 14.94 -10.17
CA SER A 158 27.84 14.40 -11.00
C SER A 158 27.50 14.53 -12.50
#